data_3ea4d332fcd84bb46707930a0e0173bc
#
_entry.id   3ea4d332fcd84bb46707930a0e0173bc
#
_cell.length_a   1.000
_cell.length_b   1.000
_cell.length_c   1.000
_cell.angle_alpha   90.00
_cell.angle_beta   90.00
_cell.angle_gamma   90.00
#
_symmetry.space_group_name_H-M   'P 1'
#
loop_
_entity.id
_entity.type
_entity.pdbx_description
1 polymer ?
#
loop_
_entity_poly.entity_id
_entity_poly.type
_entity_poly.pdbx_seq_one_letter_code
_entity_poly.pdbx_strand_id
1 'polypeptide(L)'
;MKYFKKMKLKLDFVNKVPKQAKDNEIILVKNKANKKIILKSSNKSLFTDKLFLEKKFSIKNIKDKNYIFVNCTKLKTSLDYEKIGSQLYIFLKNNKIERSFFISNSTFLTNVQLEKLLHGAQLKSYEFNVYKTDKTKNETNNLYIVGDKFKKSNLLRNKLNALLEGVFLTRDLVSEPGNVLHPDEYARRIVKLRKFGLKVTVYDQKKLKKMGMNALLGVGQGSVRGSYLVTIEWNGAKNKSKPLGFVGKGVCFDTGGYSLKPAKFMEDMTYDMAGSATVVGLMKTLALRKSKINAVGVVGLVENMVSGNAQRPGDIVKSYSGKTIEVLNTDAEGRLVLADALTFTEEKFKPQFIVDLATLTGAIIVSLGSEYAGLFSNNDKLSKQLIDAGESVEEKLWRMPLNENFDKLINSKNADMQNINYVG
;
A
#
# COMPACT_ATOMS: atom_id res chain seq x y z
N MET A 1 -11.78 0.41 -17.07
CA MET A 1 -12.20 1.61 -16.29
C MET A 1 -13.21 1.32 -15.17
N LYS A 2 -13.34 0.07 -14.67
CA LYS A 2 -14.28 -0.27 -13.57
C LYS A 2 -13.65 -0.25 -12.17
N TYR A 3 -12.36 0.10 -12.02
CA TYR A 3 -11.60 -0.03 -10.77
C TYR A 3 -11.75 1.14 -9.77
N PHE A 4 -12.40 2.25 -10.14
CA PHE A 4 -12.51 3.44 -9.30
C PHE A 4 -13.79 3.52 -8.43
N LYS A 5 -14.63 2.47 -8.41
CA LYS A 5 -15.85 2.46 -7.58
C LYS A 5 -15.65 2.02 -6.13
N LYS A 6 -14.42 1.88 -5.67
CA LYS A 6 -14.10 1.31 -4.34
C LYS A 6 -13.98 2.35 -3.22
N MET A 7 -13.88 3.63 -3.54
CA MET A 7 -13.89 4.69 -2.53
C MET A 7 -15.33 5.02 -2.15
N LYS A 8 -15.65 4.82 -0.89
CA LYS A 8 -16.99 5.07 -0.32
C LYS A 8 -17.19 6.49 0.21
N LEU A 9 -16.16 7.35 0.10
CA LEU A 9 -16.22 8.76 0.42
C LEU A 9 -15.91 9.61 -0.80
N LYS A 10 -16.89 10.42 -1.22
CA LYS A 10 -16.70 11.45 -2.25
C LYS A 10 -16.50 12.81 -1.59
N LEU A 11 -15.51 13.56 -2.01
CA LEU A 11 -15.25 14.93 -1.59
C LEU A 11 -15.65 15.89 -2.70
N ASP A 12 -16.52 16.83 -2.40
CA ASP A 12 -16.97 17.88 -3.32
C ASP A 12 -16.67 19.26 -2.75
N PHE A 13 -15.95 20.09 -3.50
CA PHE A 13 -15.64 21.48 -3.14
C PHE A 13 -16.64 22.40 -3.83
N VAL A 14 -17.45 23.08 -3.04
CA VAL A 14 -18.61 23.84 -3.53
C VAL A 14 -18.67 25.25 -2.94
N ASN A 15 -19.37 26.17 -3.61
CA ASN A 15 -19.53 27.55 -3.11
C ASN A 15 -20.69 27.66 -2.09
N LYS A 16 -21.73 26.83 -2.22
CA LYS A 16 -22.91 26.86 -1.38
C LYS A 16 -23.25 25.44 -0.92
N VAL A 17 -23.87 25.32 0.26
CA VAL A 17 -24.35 24.04 0.79
C VAL A 17 -25.42 23.47 -0.15
N PRO A 18 -25.23 22.27 -0.69
CA PRO A 18 -26.25 21.59 -1.48
C PRO A 18 -27.50 21.30 -0.66
N LYS A 19 -28.70 21.41 -1.26
CA LYS A 19 -29.97 21.18 -0.56
C LYS A 19 -30.00 19.81 0.16
N GLN A 20 -29.50 18.78 -0.47
CA GLN A 20 -29.48 17.40 0.05
C GLN A 20 -28.49 17.16 1.20
N ALA A 21 -27.64 18.12 1.54
CA ALA A 21 -26.67 18.01 2.63
C ALA A 21 -26.92 19.00 3.78
N LYS A 22 -27.96 19.83 3.69
CA LYS A 22 -28.25 20.91 4.66
C LYS A 22 -28.42 20.43 6.10
N ASP A 23 -28.83 19.16 6.28
CA ASP A 23 -29.20 18.64 7.57
C ASP A 23 -28.03 18.11 8.41
N ASN A 24 -26.83 18.01 7.85
CA ASN A 24 -25.66 17.43 8.54
C ASN A 24 -24.44 18.34 8.42
N GLU A 25 -24.21 19.20 9.43
CA GLU A 25 -23.07 20.11 9.48
C GLU A 25 -21.96 19.57 10.38
N ILE A 26 -20.74 19.50 9.85
CA ILE A 26 -19.54 19.12 10.61
C ILE A 26 -18.90 20.38 11.19
N ILE A 27 -18.68 20.38 12.50
CA ILE A 27 -18.06 21.45 13.27
C ILE A 27 -16.80 20.94 13.94
N LEU A 28 -15.65 21.56 13.62
CA LEU A 28 -14.39 21.23 14.26
C LEU A 28 -14.19 22.12 15.52
N VAL A 29 -13.79 21.48 16.63
CA VAL A 29 -13.61 22.16 17.91
C VAL A 29 -12.14 22.07 18.36
N LYS A 30 -11.46 23.21 18.55
CA LYS A 30 -10.05 23.27 18.98
C LYS A 30 -9.86 23.67 20.45
N ASN A 31 -10.63 24.65 20.95
CA ASN A 31 -10.52 25.17 22.31
C ASN A 31 -11.82 25.88 22.77
N LYS A 32 -11.82 26.39 24.01
CA LYS A 32 -12.97 27.16 24.55
C LYS A 32 -13.27 28.44 23.72
N ALA A 33 -12.26 29.08 23.11
CA ALA A 33 -12.47 30.27 22.28
C ALA A 33 -13.26 29.98 21.00
N ASN A 34 -13.11 28.78 20.42
CA ASN A 34 -13.92 28.37 19.27
C ASN A 34 -15.40 28.20 19.59
N LYS A 35 -15.77 28.00 20.89
CA LYS A 35 -17.16 28.06 21.34
C LYS A 35 -17.82 29.41 20.99
N LYS A 36 -17.09 30.52 21.13
CA LYS A 36 -17.61 31.88 20.81
C LYS A 36 -17.85 32.07 19.30
N ILE A 37 -17.01 31.49 18.44
CA ILE A 37 -17.14 31.59 16.97
C ILE A 37 -18.33 30.74 16.48
N ILE A 38 -18.51 29.57 17.04
CA ILE A 38 -19.63 28.66 16.74
C ILE A 38 -20.96 29.27 17.20
N LEU A 39 -20.95 29.96 18.34
CA LEU A 39 -22.13 30.61 18.95
C LEU A 39 -22.65 31.85 18.18
N LYS A 40 -21.86 32.46 17.28
CA LYS A 40 -22.34 33.56 16.43
C LYS A 40 -23.28 33.13 15.32
N SER A 41 -23.30 31.84 14.97
CA SER A 41 -24.15 31.30 13.90
C SER A 41 -25.38 30.51 14.41
N SER A 42 -25.53 30.23 15.72
CA SER A 42 -26.66 29.49 16.26
C SER A 42 -26.81 29.57 17.80
N ASN A 43 -28.02 29.56 18.32
CA ASN A 43 -28.48 29.72 19.70
C ASN A 43 -27.51 29.31 20.83
N LYS A 44 -27.18 30.24 21.74
CA LYS A 44 -26.27 30.12 22.91
C LYS A 44 -26.48 28.90 23.81
N SER A 45 -27.68 28.35 23.90
CA SER A 45 -28.07 27.23 24.78
C SER A 45 -27.48 25.87 24.38
N LEU A 46 -26.84 25.76 23.23
CA LEU A 46 -26.37 24.52 22.61
C LEU A 46 -25.02 23.99 23.11
N PHE A 47 -24.20 24.81 23.74
CA PHE A 47 -22.77 24.59 23.90
C PHE A 47 -22.30 24.57 25.36
N THR A 48 -23.16 24.55 26.33
CA THR A 48 -22.81 24.59 27.75
C THR A 48 -22.46 23.24 28.39
N ASP A 49 -22.65 22.12 27.71
CA ASP A 49 -22.39 20.77 28.24
C ASP A 49 -20.90 20.40 28.24
N LYS A 50 -20.32 20.23 29.44
CA LYS A 50 -18.95 19.66 29.65
C LYS A 50 -18.79 18.29 28.95
N LEU A 51 -19.80 17.45 28.95
CA LEU A 51 -19.83 16.11 28.30
C LEU A 51 -19.48 16.16 26.80
N PHE A 52 -19.72 17.28 26.16
CA PHE A 52 -19.51 17.45 24.71
C PHE A 52 -18.03 17.50 24.32
N LEU A 53 -17.14 17.97 25.23
CA LEU A 53 -15.71 18.10 24.99
C LEU A 53 -14.90 16.87 25.41
N GLU A 54 -15.52 15.90 26.07
CA GLU A 54 -14.87 14.66 26.49
C GLU A 54 -14.86 13.61 25.38
N LYS A 55 -15.88 13.62 24.52
CA LYS A 55 -15.98 12.69 23.37
C LYS A 55 -15.23 13.22 22.15
N LYS A 56 -14.60 12.32 21.39
CA LYS A 56 -13.96 12.67 20.11
C LYS A 56 -14.98 13.14 19.08
N PHE A 57 -16.16 12.51 19.07
CA PHE A 57 -17.26 12.83 18.16
C PHE A 57 -18.56 12.86 18.94
N SER A 58 -19.45 13.77 18.56
CA SER A 58 -20.80 13.84 19.09
C SER A 58 -21.76 14.46 18.07
N ILE A 59 -23.05 14.09 18.15
CA ILE A 59 -24.12 14.66 17.31
C ILE A 59 -25.11 15.35 18.23
N LYS A 60 -25.56 16.53 17.82
CA LYS A 60 -26.69 17.21 18.42
C LYS A 60 -27.70 17.61 17.34
N ASN A 61 -28.91 17.18 17.48
CA ASN A 61 -30.03 17.58 16.60
C ASN A 61 -30.67 18.85 17.12
N ILE A 62 -30.91 19.80 16.22
CA ILE A 62 -31.59 21.07 16.53
C ILE A 62 -32.38 21.49 15.32
N LYS A 63 -33.74 21.61 15.52
CA LYS A 63 -34.64 22.02 14.45
C LYS A 63 -34.38 21.23 13.16
N ASP A 64 -34.36 19.90 13.28
CA ASP A 64 -34.17 18.93 12.19
C ASP A 64 -32.79 18.99 11.49
N LYS A 65 -31.84 19.69 12.09
CA LYS A 65 -30.46 19.74 11.61
C LYS A 65 -29.51 19.06 12.59
N ASN A 66 -28.63 18.17 12.08
CA ASN A 66 -27.59 17.52 12.83
C ASN A 66 -26.31 18.34 12.82
N TYR A 67 -25.80 18.65 13.99
CA TYR A 67 -24.48 19.25 14.18
C TYR A 67 -23.54 18.16 14.67
N ILE A 68 -22.54 17.84 13.85
CA ILE A 68 -21.55 16.79 14.08
C ILE A 68 -20.27 17.45 14.58
N PHE A 69 -19.97 17.29 15.85
CA PHE A 69 -18.80 17.91 16.45
C PHE A 69 -17.61 16.97 16.42
N VAL A 70 -16.47 17.48 16.00
CA VAL A 70 -15.18 16.79 15.95
C VAL A 70 -14.22 17.49 16.91
N ASN A 71 -13.83 16.81 17.96
CA ASN A 71 -12.92 17.35 18.96
C ASN A 71 -11.47 17.26 18.49
N CYS A 72 -10.89 18.41 18.18
CA CYS A 72 -9.50 18.55 17.71
C CYS A 72 -8.56 19.12 18.80
N THR A 73 -8.99 19.22 20.06
CA THR A 73 -8.24 19.91 21.13
C THR A 73 -6.88 19.29 21.44
N LYS A 74 -6.72 17.98 21.22
CA LYS A 74 -5.50 17.22 21.50
C LYS A 74 -4.64 16.95 20.27
N LEU A 75 -5.05 17.41 19.08
CA LEU A 75 -4.31 17.15 17.84
C LEU A 75 -3.11 18.10 17.73
N LYS A 76 -1.91 17.54 17.52
CA LYS A 76 -0.66 18.28 17.45
C LYS A 76 0.02 18.14 16.07
N THR A 77 0.06 16.93 15.53
CA THR A 77 0.81 16.58 14.31
C THR A 77 -0.09 16.50 13.09
N SER A 78 0.50 16.53 11.90
CA SER A 78 -0.21 16.28 10.64
C SER A 78 -0.86 14.91 10.61
N LEU A 79 -0.22 13.93 11.24
CA LEU A 79 -0.73 12.56 11.33
C LEU A 79 -1.95 12.44 12.24
N ASP A 80 -2.02 13.24 13.33
CA ASP A 80 -3.22 13.28 14.17
C ASP A 80 -4.45 13.71 13.38
N TYR A 81 -4.28 14.68 12.42
CA TYR A 81 -5.38 15.10 11.54
C TYR A 81 -5.76 14.00 10.54
N GLU A 82 -4.81 13.23 10.05
CA GLU A 82 -5.08 12.07 9.20
C GLU A 82 -5.87 10.99 9.96
N LYS A 83 -5.46 10.68 11.18
CA LYS A 83 -6.14 9.75 12.08
C LYS A 83 -7.56 10.18 12.43
N ILE A 84 -7.76 11.45 12.81
CA ILE A 84 -9.10 11.95 13.15
C ILE A 84 -10.01 11.94 11.92
N GLY A 85 -9.47 12.19 10.73
CA GLY A 85 -10.19 12.06 9.46
C GLY A 85 -10.70 10.65 9.20
N SER A 86 -9.85 9.64 9.43
CA SER A 86 -10.25 8.24 9.31
C SER A 86 -11.36 7.86 10.29
N GLN A 87 -11.27 8.34 11.52
CA GLN A 87 -12.28 8.12 12.57
C GLN A 87 -13.58 8.87 12.26
N LEU A 88 -13.50 10.07 11.67
CA LEU A 88 -14.69 10.81 11.22
C LEU A 88 -15.46 10.01 10.16
N TYR A 89 -14.79 9.43 9.18
CA TYR A 89 -15.46 8.59 8.20
C TYR A 89 -16.20 7.42 8.85
N ILE A 90 -15.56 6.71 9.79
CA ILE A 90 -16.19 5.62 10.55
C ILE A 90 -17.42 6.12 11.30
N PHE A 91 -17.30 7.28 11.96
CA PHE A 91 -18.39 7.89 12.72
C PHE A 91 -19.60 8.23 11.83
N LEU A 92 -19.36 8.85 10.66
CA LEU A 92 -20.41 9.15 9.68
C LEU A 92 -21.10 7.87 9.20
N LYS A 93 -20.33 6.85 8.85
CA LYS A 93 -20.83 5.54 8.38
C LYS A 93 -21.70 4.85 9.44
N ASN A 94 -21.21 4.76 10.69
CA ASN A 94 -21.95 4.09 11.78
C ASN A 94 -23.25 4.79 12.15
N ASN A 95 -23.32 6.12 11.96
CA ASN A 95 -24.53 6.92 12.19
C ASN A 95 -25.39 7.06 10.92
N LYS A 96 -25.10 6.32 9.83
CA LYS A 96 -25.84 6.33 8.55
C LYS A 96 -25.97 7.73 7.94
N ILE A 97 -24.94 8.58 8.11
CA ILE A 97 -24.89 9.94 7.56
C ILE A 97 -24.28 9.88 6.16
N GLU A 98 -25.12 9.79 5.15
CA GLU A 98 -24.66 9.68 3.76
C GLU A 98 -24.13 11.00 3.19
N ARG A 99 -24.65 12.14 3.66
CA ARG A 99 -24.30 13.46 3.15
C ARG A 99 -24.06 14.41 4.29
N SER A 100 -22.92 15.07 4.27
CA SER A 100 -22.54 16.07 5.28
C SER A 100 -21.76 17.21 4.66
N PHE A 101 -21.68 18.34 5.34
CA PHE A 101 -20.89 19.47 4.86
C PHE A 101 -20.04 20.08 5.97
N PHE A 102 -19.01 20.78 5.53
CA PHE A 102 -18.05 21.47 6.36
C PHE A 102 -17.81 22.87 5.79
N ILE A 103 -17.98 23.91 6.62
CA ILE A 103 -17.75 25.30 6.18
C ILE A 103 -16.26 25.65 6.32
N SER A 104 -15.59 25.79 5.19
CA SER A 104 -14.14 25.99 5.14
C SER A 104 -13.70 27.37 5.68
N ASN A 105 -14.50 28.41 5.48
CA ASN A 105 -14.15 29.78 5.86
C ASN A 105 -14.20 30.00 7.40
N SER A 106 -14.94 29.18 8.13
CA SER A 106 -15.06 29.24 9.59
C SER A 106 -14.07 28.35 10.35
N THR A 107 -13.22 27.60 9.64
CA THR A 107 -12.28 26.69 10.28
C THR A 107 -10.97 27.34 10.75
N PHE A 108 -10.45 26.86 11.85
CA PHE A 108 -9.10 27.17 12.35
C PHE A 108 -8.01 26.35 11.63
N LEU A 109 -8.38 25.34 10.83
CA LEU A 109 -7.39 24.46 10.20
C LEU A 109 -6.55 25.20 9.16
N THR A 110 -5.27 24.86 9.13
CA THR A 110 -4.39 25.18 8.00
C THR A 110 -4.73 24.29 6.80
N ASN A 111 -4.24 24.66 5.61
CA ASN A 111 -4.40 23.84 4.41
C ASN A 111 -3.84 22.42 4.60
N VAL A 112 -2.67 22.31 5.25
CA VAL A 112 -2.04 20.99 5.51
C VAL A 112 -2.91 20.14 6.41
N GLN A 113 -3.42 20.69 7.50
CA GLN A 113 -4.25 19.97 8.46
C GLN A 113 -5.56 19.48 7.83
N LEU A 114 -6.23 20.33 7.04
CA LEU A 114 -7.46 19.92 6.36
C LEU A 114 -7.19 18.84 5.30
N GLU A 115 -6.18 19.03 4.44
CA GLU A 115 -5.86 18.03 3.41
C GLU A 115 -5.51 16.67 4.03
N LYS A 116 -4.79 16.66 5.15
CA LYS A 116 -4.49 15.44 5.90
C LYS A 116 -5.74 14.79 6.52
N LEU A 117 -6.63 15.59 7.08
CA LEU A 117 -7.91 15.09 7.61
C LEU A 117 -8.75 14.44 6.49
N LEU A 118 -8.89 15.12 5.35
CA LEU A 118 -9.63 14.59 4.20
C LEU A 118 -8.97 13.34 3.63
N HIS A 119 -7.63 13.32 3.54
CA HIS A 119 -6.87 12.17 3.07
C HIS A 119 -7.09 10.93 3.96
N GLY A 120 -7.02 11.10 5.28
CA GLY A 120 -7.29 10.02 6.23
C GLY A 120 -8.71 9.47 6.12
N ALA A 121 -9.71 10.35 5.93
CA ALA A 121 -11.08 9.94 5.68
C ALA A 121 -11.21 9.11 4.39
N GLN A 122 -10.55 9.54 3.31
CA GLN A 122 -10.53 8.83 2.03
C GLN A 122 -9.82 7.47 2.14
N LEU A 123 -8.65 7.40 2.79
CA LEU A 123 -7.92 6.13 3.02
C LEU A 123 -8.78 5.11 3.76
N LYS A 124 -9.55 5.55 4.76
CA LYS A 124 -10.44 4.67 5.54
C LYS A 124 -11.70 4.26 4.79
N SER A 125 -12.09 5.03 3.77
CA SER A 125 -13.28 4.75 2.98
C SER A 125 -13.11 3.64 1.93
N TYR A 126 -11.92 3.05 1.85
CA TYR A 126 -11.66 1.91 0.97
C TYR A 126 -12.41 0.66 1.40
N GLU A 127 -13.09 0.02 0.44
CA GLU A 127 -13.73 -1.28 0.62
C GLU A 127 -13.50 -2.17 -0.60
N PHE A 128 -13.12 -3.41 -0.37
CA PHE A 128 -13.03 -4.42 -1.41
C PHE A 128 -14.26 -5.36 -1.34
N ASN A 129 -15.25 -5.09 -2.17
CA ASN A 129 -16.52 -5.85 -2.19
C ASN A 129 -16.92 -6.30 -3.61
N VAL A 130 -15.90 -6.47 -4.47
CA VAL A 130 -16.11 -6.74 -5.93
C VAL A 130 -16.91 -8.01 -6.17
N TYR A 131 -16.73 -9.01 -5.33
CA TYR A 131 -17.32 -10.33 -5.46
C TYR A 131 -18.62 -10.53 -4.68
N LYS A 132 -19.05 -9.53 -3.90
CA LYS A 132 -20.32 -9.59 -3.19
C LYS A 132 -21.47 -9.34 -4.16
N THR A 133 -22.47 -10.23 -4.13
CA THR A 133 -23.68 -10.14 -4.98
C THR A 133 -24.71 -9.13 -4.43
N ASP A 134 -24.77 -8.98 -3.11
CA ASP A 134 -25.60 -7.98 -2.46
C ASP A 134 -25.06 -6.57 -2.74
N LYS A 135 -25.79 -5.83 -3.57
CA LYS A 135 -25.47 -4.46 -3.97
C LYS A 135 -26.19 -3.39 -3.15
N THR A 136 -27.05 -3.77 -2.22
CA THR A 136 -27.87 -2.83 -1.44
C THR A 136 -27.03 -1.96 -0.49
N LYS A 137 -25.79 -2.36 -0.18
CA LYS A 137 -24.84 -1.64 0.69
C LYS A 137 -23.84 -0.75 -0.04
N ASN A 138 -24.12 -0.36 -1.29
CA ASN A 138 -23.25 0.56 -2.04
C ASN A 138 -23.46 2.04 -1.66
N GLU A 139 -23.73 2.31 -0.39
CA GLU A 139 -23.83 3.67 0.14
C GLU A 139 -22.50 4.39 0.01
N THR A 140 -22.51 5.54 -0.64
CA THR A 140 -21.37 6.43 -0.76
C THR A 140 -21.62 7.66 0.10
N ASN A 141 -20.74 7.90 1.05
CA ASN A 141 -20.77 9.14 1.82
C ASN A 141 -20.27 10.30 0.96
N ASN A 142 -20.98 11.41 0.96
CA ASN A 142 -20.57 12.64 0.28
C ASN A 142 -20.25 13.70 1.34
N LEU A 143 -19.00 14.17 1.33
CA LEU A 143 -18.57 15.28 2.18
C LEU A 143 -18.34 16.52 1.32
N TYR A 144 -19.15 17.55 1.55
CA TYR A 144 -19.08 18.83 0.86
C TYR A 144 -18.22 19.82 1.66
N ILE A 145 -17.18 20.34 1.03
CA ILE A 145 -16.33 21.39 1.57
C ILE A 145 -16.81 22.72 0.99
N VAL A 146 -17.47 23.53 1.82
CA VAL A 146 -18.19 24.75 1.38
C VAL A 146 -17.31 25.98 1.61
N GLY A 147 -17.19 26.83 0.58
CA GLY A 147 -16.48 28.11 0.63
C GLY A 147 -15.15 28.11 -0.13
N ASP A 148 -14.51 29.27 -0.15
CA ASP A 148 -13.37 29.56 -1.07
C ASP A 148 -12.01 29.29 -0.47
N LYS A 149 -11.89 29.17 0.85
CA LYS A 149 -10.61 29.07 1.55
C LYS A 149 -9.73 27.91 1.04
N PHE A 150 -10.34 26.79 0.63
CA PHE A 150 -9.63 25.58 0.21
C PHE A 150 -9.95 25.14 -1.23
N LYS A 151 -10.67 25.98 -2.00
CA LYS A 151 -11.15 25.65 -3.34
C LYS A 151 -10.05 25.66 -4.40
N LYS A 152 -9.02 26.53 -4.23
CA LYS A 152 -7.92 26.63 -5.20
C LYS A 152 -7.14 25.31 -5.26
N SER A 153 -6.78 24.90 -6.47
CA SER A 153 -5.94 23.73 -6.72
C SER A 153 -4.73 23.76 -5.77
N ASN A 154 -4.61 22.74 -4.94
CA ASN A 154 -3.60 22.65 -3.92
C ASN A 154 -2.61 21.58 -4.32
N LEU A 155 -1.33 21.95 -4.47
CA LEU A 155 -0.26 21.01 -4.82
C LEU A 155 -0.20 19.82 -3.84
N LEU A 156 -0.45 20.07 -2.54
CA LEU A 156 -0.51 19.02 -1.54
C LEU A 156 -1.65 18.05 -1.80
N ARG A 157 -2.87 18.53 -2.10
CA ARG A 157 -4.02 17.69 -2.45
C ARG A 157 -3.71 16.80 -3.65
N ASN A 158 -3.10 17.35 -4.70
CA ASN A 158 -2.73 16.55 -5.86
C ASN A 158 -1.71 15.46 -5.51
N LYS A 159 -0.74 15.76 -4.64
CA LYS A 159 0.21 14.76 -4.13
C LYS A 159 -0.45 13.68 -3.29
N LEU A 160 -1.39 14.05 -2.41
CA LEU A 160 -2.13 13.10 -1.56
C LEU A 160 -3.09 12.25 -2.39
N ASN A 161 -3.76 12.82 -3.39
CA ASN A 161 -4.61 12.05 -4.32
C ASN A 161 -3.78 11.04 -5.13
N ALA A 162 -2.60 11.42 -5.59
CA ALA A 162 -1.71 10.50 -6.29
C ALA A 162 -1.26 9.33 -5.37
N LEU A 163 -0.97 9.64 -4.11
CA LEU A 163 -0.65 8.62 -3.10
C LEU A 163 -1.85 7.69 -2.84
N LEU A 164 -3.04 8.25 -2.66
CA LEU A 164 -4.29 7.51 -2.48
C LEU A 164 -4.53 6.52 -3.63
N GLU A 165 -4.32 6.97 -4.86
CA GLU A 165 -4.45 6.15 -6.07
C GLU A 165 -3.44 4.97 -6.10
N GLY A 166 -2.22 5.18 -5.63
CA GLY A 166 -1.22 4.12 -5.50
C GLY A 166 -1.58 3.13 -4.41
N VAL A 167 -1.93 3.62 -3.21
CA VAL A 167 -2.34 2.79 -2.07
C VAL A 167 -3.57 1.94 -2.41
N PHE A 168 -4.56 2.52 -3.09
CA PHE A 168 -5.75 1.77 -3.49
C PHE A 168 -5.46 0.71 -4.55
N LEU A 169 -4.54 0.99 -5.49
CA LEU A 169 -4.09 -0.03 -6.43
C LEU A 169 -3.39 -1.19 -5.71
N THR A 170 -2.50 -0.89 -4.75
CA THR A 170 -1.86 -1.92 -3.92
C THR A 170 -2.89 -2.77 -3.18
N ARG A 171 -3.81 -2.14 -2.46
CA ARG A 171 -4.88 -2.83 -1.72
C ARG A 171 -5.78 -3.66 -2.63
N ASP A 172 -6.09 -3.15 -3.83
CA ASP A 172 -6.88 -3.88 -4.82
C ASP A 172 -6.16 -5.15 -5.28
N LEU A 173 -4.86 -5.06 -5.57
CA LEU A 173 -4.07 -6.20 -6.01
C LEU A 173 -3.96 -7.27 -4.91
N VAL A 174 -3.67 -6.85 -3.68
CA VAL A 174 -3.52 -7.76 -2.53
C VAL A 174 -4.85 -8.42 -2.11
N SER A 175 -5.98 -7.76 -2.36
CA SER A 175 -7.31 -8.29 -2.01
C SER A 175 -7.93 -9.20 -3.08
N GLU A 176 -7.30 -9.32 -4.24
CA GLU A 176 -7.80 -10.21 -5.31
C GLU A 176 -7.50 -11.67 -4.97
N PRO A 177 -8.44 -12.61 -5.22
CA PRO A 177 -8.16 -14.03 -5.04
C PRO A 177 -7.24 -14.58 -6.13
N GLY A 178 -6.49 -15.65 -5.83
CA GLY A 178 -5.49 -16.24 -6.71
C GLY A 178 -6.05 -16.72 -8.07
N ASN A 179 -7.29 -17.18 -8.11
CA ASN A 179 -7.95 -17.57 -9.37
C ASN A 179 -8.24 -16.37 -10.30
N VAL A 180 -8.13 -15.14 -9.80
CA VAL A 180 -8.30 -13.91 -10.58
C VAL A 180 -6.96 -13.22 -10.80
N LEU A 181 -6.16 -13.04 -9.75
CA LEU A 181 -4.86 -12.37 -9.86
C LEU A 181 -3.71 -13.38 -9.93
N HIS A 182 -3.76 -14.27 -10.91
CA HIS A 182 -2.63 -15.14 -11.26
C HIS A 182 -1.55 -14.35 -12.05
N PRO A 183 -0.33 -14.88 -12.24
CA PRO A 183 0.79 -14.14 -12.83
C PRO A 183 0.49 -13.48 -14.18
N ASP A 184 -0.24 -14.19 -15.09
CA ASP A 184 -0.60 -13.67 -16.41
C ASP A 184 -1.49 -12.42 -16.32
N GLU A 185 -2.55 -12.48 -15.51
CA GLU A 185 -3.46 -11.35 -15.30
C GLU A 185 -2.76 -10.19 -14.60
N TYR A 186 -1.87 -10.50 -13.66
CA TYR A 186 -1.14 -9.47 -12.95
C TYR A 186 -0.20 -8.71 -13.89
N ALA A 187 0.58 -9.42 -14.71
CA ALA A 187 1.42 -8.81 -15.74
C ALA A 187 0.58 -7.93 -16.68
N ARG A 188 -0.60 -8.42 -17.11
CA ARG A 188 -1.55 -7.68 -17.95
C ARG A 188 -2.08 -6.41 -17.27
N ARG A 189 -2.33 -6.45 -15.94
CA ARG A 189 -2.76 -5.26 -15.17
C ARG A 189 -1.66 -4.23 -15.06
N ILE A 190 -0.40 -4.65 -14.86
CA ILE A 190 0.75 -3.74 -14.80
C ILE A 190 0.95 -3.01 -16.13
N VAL A 191 0.79 -3.68 -17.26
CA VAL A 191 0.89 -3.06 -18.60
C VAL A 191 -0.04 -1.86 -18.77
N LYS A 192 -1.21 -1.86 -18.11
CA LYS A 192 -2.15 -0.72 -18.16
C LYS A 192 -1.58 0.57 -17.54
N LEU A 193 -0.51 0.48 -16.76
CA LEU A 193 0.14 1.65 -16.18
C LEU A 193 0.87 2.51 -17.22
N ARG A 194 1.10 1.99 -18.43
CA ARG A 194 1.64 2.77 -19.58
C ARG A 194 0.83 4.04 -19.83
N LYS A 195 -0.47 4.04 -19.56
CA LYS A 195 -1.34 5.22 -19.73
C LYS A 195 -0.96 6.42 -18.83
N PHE A 196 -0.15 6.18 -17.78
CA PHE A 196 0.36 7.22 -16.90
C PHE A 196 1.78 7.69 -17.27
N GLY A 197 2.29 7.26 -18.44
CA GLY A 197 3.64 7.62 -18.91
C GLY A 197 4.76 6.70 -18.38
N LEU A 198 4.41 5.58 -17.75
CA LEU A 198 5.38 4.58 -17.34
C LEU A 198 5.76 3.68 -18.53
N LYS A 199 7.06 3.41 -18.69
CA LYS A 199 7.53 2.39 -19.62
C LYS A 199 7.48 1.04 -18.95
N VAL A 200 6.66 0.13 -19.46
CA VAL A 200 6.48 -1.21 -18.91
C VAL A 200 6.96 -2.24 -19.91
N THR A 201 7.86 -3.13 -19.47
CA THR A 201 8.36 -4.26 -20.27
C THR A 201 8.04 -5.56 -19.55
N VAL A 202 7.49 -6.53 -20.27
CA VAL A 202 7.15 -7.87 -19.76
C VAL A 202 8.11 -8.88 -20.37
N TYR A 203 8.77 -9.64 -19.51
CA TYR A 203 9.59 -10.81 -19.86
C TYR A 203 8.78 -12.06 -19.52
N ASP A 204 8.31 -12.75 -20.53
CA ASP A 204 7.56 -14.00 -20.41
C ASP A 204 8.49 -15.19 -20.12
N GLN A 205 7.91 -16.34 -19.82
CA GLN A 205 8.63 -17.57 -19.49
C GLN A 205 9.70 -17.97 -20.53
N LYS A 206 9.42 -17.76 -21.83
CA LYS A 206 10.39 -18.07 -22.90
C LYS A 206 11.61 -17.15 -22.84
N LYS A 207 11.39 -15.86 -22.57
CA LYS A 207 12.48 -14.89 -22.41
C LYS A 207 13.27 -15.16 -21.12
N LEU A 208 12.58 -15.46 -20.02
CA LEU A 208 13.23 -15.79 -18.74
C LEU A 208 14.13 -17.01 -18.87
N LYS A 209 13.68 -18.04 -19.59
CA LYS A 209 14.49 -19.24 -19.87
C LYS A 209 15.74 -18.92 -20.71
N LYS A 210 15.61 -18.09 -21.74
CA LYS A 210 16.75 -17.62 -22.55
C LYS A 210 17.76 -16.78 -21.75
N MET A 211 17.29 -16.07 -20.73
CA MET A 211 18.11 -15.25 -19.85
C MET A 211 18.75 -16.06 -18.71
N GLY A 212 18.35 -17.29 -18.48
CA GLY A 212 18.88 -18.13 -17.41
C GLY A 212 18.31 -17.83 -16.02
N MET A 213 17.11 -17.26 -15.93
CA MET A 213 16.42 -16.96 -14.66
C MET A 213 15.76 -18.21 -14.07
N ASN A 214 16.56 -19.25 -13.83
CA ASN A 214 16.01 -20.55 -13.45
C ASN A 214 15.62 -20.61 -11.97
N ALA A 215 16.14 -19.73 -11.10
CA ALA A 215 15.68 -19.65 -9.72
C ALA A 215 14.21 -19.18 -9.66
N LEU A 216 13.86 -18.13 -10.37
CA LEU A 216 12.46 -17.67 -10.52
C LEU A 216 11.59 -18.71 -11.24
N LEU A 217 12.10 -19.28 -12.36
CA LEU A 217 11.36 -20.28 -13.14
C LEU A 217 11.08 -21.56 -12.36
N GLY A 218 12.03 -22.01 -11.52
CA GLY A 218 11.88 -23.19 -10.68
C GLY A 218 10.70 -23.08 -9.71
N VAL A 219 10.48 -21.90 -9.14
CA VAL A 219 9.31 -21.66 -8.27
C VAL A 219 8.00 -21.84 -9.03
N GLY A 220 7.92 -21.28 -10.24
CA GLY A 220 6.67 -21.29 -11.03
C GLY A 220 6.44 -22.55 -11.86
N GLN A 221 7.40 -23.50 -11.94
CA GLN A 221 7.30 -24.62 -12.87
C GLN A 221 6.19 -25.62 -12.55
N GLY A 222 5.70 -25.64 -11.31
CA GLY A 222 4.58 -26.49 -10.90
C GLY A 222 3.20 -25.92 -11.27
N SER A 223 3.12 -24.63 -11.60
CA SER A 223 1.86 -23.99 -12.00
C SER A 223 1.54 -24.22 -13.48
N VAL A 224 0.26 -24.26 -13.81
CA VAL A 224 -0.23 -24.18 -15.19
C VAL A 224 -0.17 -22.77 -15.77
N ARG A 225 0.16 -21.77 -14.92
CA ARG A 225 0.32 -20.36 -15.31
C ARG A 225 1.76 -20.06 -15.70
N GLY A 226 1.95 -19.03 -16.53
CA GLY A 226 3.28 -18.58 -16.88
C GLY A 226 3.99 -17.86 -15.73
N SER A 227 5.33 -17.83 -15.78
CA SER A 227 6.17 -17.00 -14.91
C SER A 227 6.62 -15.75 -15.67
N TYR A 228 6.68 -14.61 -14.98
CA TYR A 228 7.02 -13.32 -15.59
C TYR A 228 7.98 -12.51 -14.74
N LEU A 229 8.84 -11.72 -15.40
CA LEU A 229 9.49 -10.58 -14.80
C LEU A 229 8.94 -9.32 -15.48
N VAL A 230 8.51 -8.33 -14.70
CA VAL A 230 7.97 -7.08 -15.26
C VAL A 230 8.77 -5.91 -14.75
N THR A 231 9.28 -5.07 -15.68
CA THR A 231 9.93 -3.80 -15.33
C THR A 231 9.01 -2.63 -15.58
N ILE A 232 9.07 -1.64 -14.69
CA ILE A 232 8.25 -0.44 -14.70
C ILE A 232 9.18 0.76 -14.51
N GLU A 233 9.44 1.52 -15.57
CA GLU A 233 10.39 2.64 -15.55
C GLU A 233 9.66 3.99 -15.53
N TRP A 234 10.13 4.88 -14.66
CA TRP A 234 9.73 6.28 -14.58
C TRP A 234 10.94 7.20 -14.77
N ASN A 235 10.92 8.02 -15.81
CA ASN A 235 12.01 8.97 -16.18
C ASN A 235 11.59 10.41 -15.91
N GLY A 236 11.30 10.72 -14.64
CA GLY A 236 10.76 12.01 -14.23
C GLY A 236 11.80 13.13 -14.09
N ALA A 237 13.06 12.78 -13.84
CA ALA A 237 14.16 13.75 -13.76
C ALA A 237 14.57 14.28 -15.13
N LYS A 238 14.20 13.59 -16.24
CA LYS A 238 14.56 13.95 -17.62
C LYS A 238 16.06 14.14 -17.84
N ASN A 239 16.90 13.47 -17.07
CA ASN A 239 18.35 13.48 -17.17
C ASN A 239 18.89 12.04 -17.14
N LYS A 240 20.22 11.89 -17.28
CA LYS A 240 20.91 10.59 -17.26
C LYS A 240 21.25 10.10 -15.83
N SER A 241 20.64 10.66 -14.77
CA SER A 241 20.89 10.18 -13.42
C SER A 241 20.47 8.72 -13.26
N LYS A 242 21.25 7.95 -12.52
CA LYS A 242 20.92 6.56 -12.18
C LYS A 242 19.55 6.50 -11.48
N PRO A 243 18.70 5.52 -11.82
CA PRO A 243 17.39 5.39 -11.19
C PRO A 243 17.48 4.91 -9.74
N LEU A 244 16.43 5.10 -8.98
CA LEU A 244 16.18 4.42 -7.72
C LEU A 244 15.54 3.07 -8.04
N GLY A 245 16.09 1.96 -7.50
CA GLY A 245 15.60 0.61 -7.74
C GLY A 245 14.61 0.15 -6.67
N PHE A 246 13.49 -0.43 -7.11
CA PHE A 246 12.51 -1.07 -6.24
C PHE A 246 12.19 -2.45 -6.77
N VAL A 247 12.39 -3.49 -5.95
CA VAL A 247 12.13 -4.89 -6.34
C VAL A 247 11.02 -5.46 -5.48
N GLY A 248 10.12 -6.25 -6.06
CA GLY A 248 8.97 -6.79 -5.33
C GLY A 248 8.76 -8.28 -5.54
N LYS A 249 8.64 -9.05 -4.45
CA LYS A 249 8.17 -10.44 -4.47
C LYS A 249 6.73 -10.48 -4.96
N GLY A 250 6.47 -11.32 -5.97
CA GLY A 250 5.16 -11.45 -6.60
C GLY A 250 4.70 -12.90 -6.72
N VAL A 251 4.69 -13.64 -5.63
CA VAL A 251 4.13 -15.00 -5.57
C VAL A 251 2.62 -14.87 -5.44
N CYS A 252 1.89 -15.02 -6.57
CA CYS A 252 0.46 -14.74 -6.65
C CYS A 252 -0.40 -15.70 -5.81
N PHE A 253 0.09 -16.91 -5.61
CA PHE A 253 -0.41 -17.87 -4.62
C PHE A 253 0.73 -18.80 -4.22
N ASP A 254 0.83 -19.12 -2.94
CA ASP A 254 1.90 -19.96 -2.39
C ASP A 254 1.34 -21.12 -1.59
N THR A 255 1.44 -22.33 -2.17
CA THR A 255 1.12 -23.57 -1.45
C THR A 255 2.29 -24.10 -0.61
N GLY A 256 3.49 -23.51 -0.76
CA GLY A 256 4.75 -24.08 -0.28
C GLY A 256 5.40 -25.08 -1.25
N GLY A 257 4.73 -25.45 -2.33
CA GLY A 257 5.19 -26.51 -3.23
C GLY A 257 5.21 -27.86 -2.52
N TYR A 258 6.22 -28.70 -2.76
CA TYR A 258 6.36 -30.00 -2.05
C TYR A 258 6.64 -29.87 -0.56
N SER A 259 7.20 -28.76 -0.10
CA SER A 259 7.22 -28.36 1.32
C SER A 259 5.89 -27.74 1.71
N LEU A 260 4.80 -28.51 1.56
CA LEU A 260 3.41 -28.06 1.59
C LEU A 260 3.05 -27.39 2.91
N LYS A 261 2.47 -26.21 2.82
CA LYS A 261 1.93 -25.49 3.98
C LYS A 261 0.77 -26.26 4.63
N PRO A 262 0.58 -26.15 5.96
CA PRO A 262 -0.65 -26.61 6.60
C PRO A 262 -1.88 -25.94 5.97
N ALA A 263 -3.01 -26.66 5.89
CA ALA A 263 -4.25 -26.13 5.33
C ALA A 263 -4.71 -24.84 6.02
N LYS A 264 -4.53 -24.76 7.33
CA LYS A 264 -4.81 -23.57 8.12
C LYS A 264 -3.92 -22.41 7.67
N PHE A 265 -4.51 -21.29 7.29
CA PHE A 265 -3.88 -20.06 6.78
C PHE A 265 -3.31 -20.17 5.35
N MET A 266 -3.45 -21.30 4.64
CA MET A 266 -3.05 -21.37 3.24
C MET A 266 -3.95 -20.47 2.38
N GLU A 267 -5.21 -20.29 2.74
CA GLU A 267 -6.15 -19.36 2.08
C GLU A 267 -5.68 -17.91 2.09
N ASP A 268 -4.87 -17.53 3.08
CA ASP A 268 -4.30 -16.19 3.18
C ASP A 268 -3.13 -15.96 2.21
N MET A 269 -2.55 -17.03 1.63
CA MET A 269 -1.39 -16.92 0.73
C MET A 269 -1.67 -16.24 -0.61
N THR A 270 -2.87 -15.74 -0.82
CA THR A 270 -3.18 -14.76 -1.88
C THR A 270 -2.45 -13.44 -1.72
N TYR A 271 -2.03 -13.08 -0.49
CA TYR A 271 -1.29 -11.84 -0.21
C TYR A 271 0.22 -11.95 -0.44
N ASP A 272 0.75 -13.12 -0.79
CA ASP A 272 2.19 -13.36 -0.90
C ASP A 272 2.87 -12.65 -2.09
N MET A 273 2.14 -11.80 -2.72
CA MET A 273 2.54 -10.86 -3.76
C MET A 273 2.48 -9.38 -3.31
N ALA A 274 2.26 -9.10 -2.01
CA ALA A 274 2.08 -7.73 -1.53
C ALA A 274 3.32 -6.86 -1.71
N GLY A 275 4.52 -7.45 -1.68
CA GLY A 275 5.76 -6.73 -2.01
C GLY A 275 5.72 -6.15 -3.42
N SER A 276 5.38 -6.96 -4.41
CA SER A 276 5.23 -6.49 -5.80
C SER A 276 4.08 -5.50 -5.96
N ALA A 277 2.97 -5.70 -5.26
CA ALA A 277 1.84 -4.78 -5.30
C ALA A 277 2.21 -3.39 -4.77
N THR A 278 3.04 -3.33 -3.73
CA THR A 278 3.56 -2.07 -3.17
C THR A 278 4.48 -1.37 -4.17
N VAL A 279 5.38 -2.10 -4.84
CA VAL A 279 6.21 -1.54 -5.93
C VAL A 279 5.34 -0.99 -7.06
N VAL A 280 4.34 -1.73 -7.51
CA VAL A 280 3.40 -1.29 -8.57
C VAL A 280 2.63 -0.03 -8.16
N GLY A 281 2.13 0.03 -6.92
CA GLY A 281 1.45 1.20 -6.35
C GLY A 281 2.37 2.41 -6.23
N LEU A 282 3.62 2.20 -5.79
CA LEU A 282 4.65 3.24 -5.71
C LEU A 282 4.94 3.83 -7.10
N MET A 283 5.18 2.99 -8.10
CA MET A 283 5.47 3.46 -9.47
C MET A 283 4.31 4.26 -10.06
N LYS A 284 3.05 3.83 -9.83
CA LYS A 284 1.86 4.60 -10.19
C LYS A 284 1.84 5.97 -9.48
N THR A 285 2.14 6.00 -8.18
CA THR A 285 2.20 7.23 -7.38
C THR A 285 3.24 8.21 -7.93
N LEU A 286 4.44 7.74 -8.24
CA LEU A 286 5.52 8.56 -8.80
C LEU A 286 5.10 9.20 -10.12
N ALA A 287 4.45 8.44 -11.00
CA ALA A 287 3.95 8.92 -12.29
C ALA A 287 2.83 9.96 -12.12
N LEU A 288 1.84 9.70 -11.28
CA LEU A 288 0.74 10.63 -11.02
C LEU A 288 1.21 11.93 -10.34
N ARG A 289 2.21 11.86 -9.46
CA ARG A 289 2.85 13.03 -8.84
C ARG A 289 3.76 13.79 -9.80
N LYS A 290 4.05 13.23 -10.98
CA LYS A 290 5.07 13.74 -11.91
C LYS A 290 6.40 14.00 -11.17
N SER A 291 6.80 13.02 -10.35
CA SER A 291 7.99 13.13 -9.48
C SER A 291 9.24 13.34 -10.30
N LYS A 292 10.06 14.34 -9.94
CA LYS A 292 11.29 14.73 -10.66
C LYS A 292 12.48 13.80 -10.29
N ILE A 293 12.27 12.49 -10.37
CA ILE A 293 13.28 11.46 -10.13
C ILE A 293 13.20 10.41 -11.23
N ASN A 294 14.27 9.66 -11.44
CA ASN A 294 14.26 8.44 -12.22
C ASN A 294 14.10 7.25 -11.27
N ALA A 295 13.21 6.33 -11.58
CA ALA A 295 12.96 5.14 -10.77
C ALA A 295 12.65 3.95 -11.66
N VAL A 296 12.99 2.76 -11.18
CA VAL A 296 12.61 1.48 -11.80
C VAL A 296 12.02 0.55 -10.75
N GLY A 297 10.84 0.03 -11.04
CA GLY A 297 10.23 -1.09 -10.32
C GLY A 297 10.45 -2.38 -11.09
N VAL A 298 10.86 -3.44 -10.42
CA VAL A 298 11.01 -4.79 -11.01
C VAL A 298 10.26 -5.78 -10.15
N VAL A 299 9.38 -6.57 -10.75
CA VAL A 299 8.58 -7.56 -10.01
C VAL A 299 8.66 -8.92 -10.69
N GLY A 300 8.99 -9.96 -9.91
CA GLY A 300 8.94 -11.35 -10.33
C GLY A 300 7.58 -11.94 -9.99
N LEU A 301 6.86 -12.45 -10.99
CA LEU A 301 5.49 -12.93 -10.85
C LEU A 301 5.44 -14.42 -11.14
N VAL A 302 5.07 -15.21 -10.13
CA VAL A 302 4.98 -16.67 -10.18
C VAL A 302 3.81 -17.18 -9.34
N GLU A 303 3.51 -18.45 -9.44
CA GLU A 303 2.62 -19.21 -8.56
C GLU A 303 3.36 -20.46 -8.08
N ASN A 304 3.48 -20.67 -6.77
CA ASN A 304 4.12 -21.85 -6.20
C ASN A 304 3.06 -22.94 -5.93
N MET A 305 3.02 -23.93 -6.82
CA MET A 305 1.96 -24.94 -6.84
C MET A 305 2.53 -26.35 -6.81
N VAL A 306 1.78 -27.28 -6.22
CA VAL A 306 2.09 -28.72 -6.22
C VAL A 306 1.61 -29.33 -7.54
N SER A 307 2.52 -30.04 -8.21
CA SER A 307 2.19 -30.83 -9.43
C SER A 307 3.32 -31.82 -9.72
N GLY A 308 3.09 -32.73 -10.65
CA GLY A 308 4.13 -33.65 -11.11
C GLY A 308 5.36 -32.99 -11.73
N ASN A 309 5.26 -31.69 -12.11
CA ASN A 309 6.35 -30.89 -12.66
C ASN A 309 6.93 -29.87 -11.65
N ALA A 310 6.45 -29.85 -10.42
CA ALA A 310 6.92 -28.88 -9.43
C ALA A 310 8.37 -29.14 -9.00
N GLN A 311 9.05 -28.07 -8.58
CA GLN A 311 10.38 -28.15 -7.98
C GLN A 311 10.34 -28.99 -6.71
N ARG A 312 11.37 -29.82 -6.52
CA ARG A 312 11.45 -30.77 -5.39
C ARG A 312 12.51 -30.33 -4.39
N PRO A 313 12.37 -30.62 -3.12
CA PRO A 313 13.48 -30.53 -2.18
C PRO A 313 14.67 -31.40 -2.68
N GLY A 314 15.87 -30.79 -2.71
CA GLY A 314 17.09 -31.40 -3.27
C GLY A 314 17.40 -31.00 -4.73
N ASP A 315 16.46 -30.35 -5.44
CA ASP A 315 16.75 -29.82 -6.78
C ASP A 315 17.79 -28.69 -6.69
N ILE A 316 18.68 -28.61 -7.69
CA ILE A 316 19.68 -27.54 -7.82
C ILE A 316 19.33 -26.70 -9.03
N VAL A 317 19.23 -25.37 -8.83
CA VAL A 317 18.94 -24.42 -9.89
C VAL A 317 20.12 -23.46 -10.09
N LYS A 318 20.37 -23.07 -11.34
CA LYS A 318 21.33 -22.02 -11.67
C LYS A 318 20.60 -20.69 -11.80
N SER A 319 20.91 -19.75 -10.93
CA SER A 319 20.31 -18.41 -10.93
C SER A 319 20.84 -17.54 -12.09
N TYR A 320 20.18 -16.40 -12.31
CA TYR A 320 20.60 -15.41 -13.31
C TYR A 320 22.03 -14.90 -13.10
N SER A 321 22.51 -14.82 -11.86
CA SER A 321 23.88 -14.46 -11.52
C SER A 321 24.91 -15.53 -11.93
N GLY A 322 24.48 -16.72 -12.36
CA GLY A 322 25.33 -17.86 -12.67
C GLY A 322 25.63 -18.77 -11.48
N LYS A 323 25.34 -18.35 -10.24
CA LYS A 323 25.49 -19.18 -9.04
C LYS A 323 24.40 -20.25 -8.97
N THR A 324 24.80 -21.41 -8.40
CA THR A 324 23.89 -22.54 -8.17
C THR A 324 23.28 -22.49 -6.77
N ILE A 325 22.00 -22.84 -6.66
CA ILE A 325 21.26 -22.83 -5.40
C ILE A 325 20.63 -24.21 -5.22
N GLU A 326 20.95 -24.89 -4.12
CA GLU A 326 20.28 -26.10 -3.69
C GLU A 326 18.98 -25.73 -2.97
N VAL A 327 17.85 -26.23 -3.46
CA VAL A 327 16.53 -25.94 -2.93
C VAL A 327 16.17 -27.03 -1.92
N LEU A 328 16.43 -26.80 -0.65
CA LEU A 328 16.09 -27.74 0.42
C LEU A 328 14.64 -27.64 0.86
N ASN A 329 14.05 -26.46 0.72
CA ASN A 329 12.67 -26.19 1.10
C ASN A 329 11.98 -25.38 0.01
N THR A 330 10.96 -25.92 -0.61
CA THR A 330 10.20 -25.25 -1.68
C THR A 330 9.26 -24.16 -1.17
N ASP A 331 9.02 -24.03 0.15
CA ASP A 331 8.31 -22.95 0.82
C ASP A 331 9.24 -21.74 1.16
N ALA A 332 10.51 -21.85 0.83
CA ALA A 332 11.48 -20.75 0.83
C ALA A 332 11.72 -20.24 -0.60
N GLU A 333 10.65 -20.02 -1.33
CA GLU A 333 10.56 -19.73 -2.77
C GLU A 333 10.78 -18.24 -3.08
N GLY A 334 10.30 -17.34 -2.20
CA GLY A 334 10.35 -15.89 -2.42
C GLY A 334 11.77 -15.38 -2.62
N ARG A 335 12.73 -15.92 -1.89
CA ARG A 335 14.15 -15.57 -2.04
C ARG A 335 14.76 -16.04 -3.37
N LEU A 336 14.21 -17.09 -3.97
CA LEU A 336 14.61 -17.56 -5.30
C LEU A 336 14.12 -16.59 -6.39
N VAL A 337 12.88 -16.13 -6.28
CA VAL A 337 12.32 -15.10 -7.15
C VAL A 337 13.11 -13.80 -7.05
N LEU A 338 13.44 -13.39 -5.82
CA LEU A 338 14.20 -12.15 -5.55
C LEU A 338 15.64 -12.24 -6.03
N ALA A 339 16.32 -13.39 -5.92
CA ALA A 339 17.69 -13.56 -6.36
C ALA A 339 17.87 -13.18 -7.84
N ASP A 340 17.01 -13.71 -8.73
CA ASP A 340 17.07 -13.39 -10.16
C ASP A 340 16.63 -11.92 -10.42
N ALA A 341 15.58 -11.44 -9.74
CA ALA A 341 15.07 -10.10 -9.95
C ALA A 341 16.04 -9.00 -9.47
N LEU A 342 16.73 -9.22 -8.33
CA LEU A 342 17.73 -8.28 -7.78
C LEU A 342 18.95 -8.18 -8.68
N THR A 343 19.54 -9.33 -9.04
CA THR A 343 20.72 -9.36 -9.93
C THR A 343 20.40 -8.70 -11.28
N PHE A 344 19.26 -9.04 -11.89
CA PHE A 344 18.81 -8.40 -13.12
C PHE A 344 18.65 -6.89 -12.98
N THR A 345 18.09 -6.42 -11.86
CA THR A 345 17.88 -4.99 -11.61
C THR A 345 19.21 -4.26 -11.52
N GLU A 346 20.16 -4.82 -10.79
CA GLU A 346 21.51 -4.28 -10.62
C GLU A 346 22.25 -4.17 -11.96
N GLU A 347 22.31 -5.26 -12.71
CA GLU A 347 23.07 -5.30 -13.98
C GLU A 347 22.46 -4.41 -15.05
N LYS A 348 21.13 -4.49 -15.22
CA LYS A 348 20.46 -3.80 -16.31
C LYS A 348 20.30 -2.31 -16.09
N PHE A 349 19.94 -1.89 -14.87
CA PHE A 349 19.60 -0.51 -14.58
C PHE A 349 20.65 0.25 -13.79
N LYS A 350 21.58 -0.47 -13.17
CA LYS A 350 22.69 0.10 -12.35
C LYS A 350 22.18 1.21 -11.42
N PRO A 351 21.17 0.92 -10.57
CA PRO A 351 20.52 1.93 -9.76
C PRO A 351 21.44 2.52 -8.71
N GLN A 352 21.05 3.66 -8.10
CA GLN A 352 21.81 4.27 -6.99
C GLN A 352 21.76 3.39 -5.74
N PHE A 353 20.61 2.76 -5.50
CA PHE A 353 20.35 1.77 -4.48
C PHE A 353 19.15 0.90 -4.91
N ILE A 354 18.95 -0.21 -4.23
CA ILE A 354 17.77 -1.06 -4.38
C ILE A 354 17.10 -1.18 -3.01
N VAL A 355 15.77 -1.04 -3.01
CA VAL A 355 14.89 -1.45 -1.89
C VAL A 355 14.01 -2.56 -2.41
N ASP A 356 14.09 -3.73 -1.80
CA ASP A 356 13.17 -4.82 -2.10
C ASP A 356 12.10 -4.98 -1.01
N LEU A 357 10.92 -5.45 -1.44
CA LEU A 357 9.75 -5.63 -0.58
C LEU A 357 9.20 -7.04 -0.77
N ALA A 358 9.03 -7.75 0.33
CA ALA A 358 8.59 -9.13 0.29
C ALA A 358 7.83 -9.53 1.56
N THR A 359 6.79 -10.31 1.40
CA THR A 359 6.15 -11.12 2.44
C THR A 359 6.98 -12.41 2.58
N LEU A 360 8.19 -12.31 3.16
CA LEU A 360 9.22 -13.30 2.93
C LEU A 360 9.18 -14.49 3.87
N THR A 361 9.03 -14.23 5.19
CA THR A 361 9.04 -15.29 6.20
C THR A 361 8.09 -15.01 7.37
N GLY A 362 7.50 -16.07 7.94
CA GLY A 362 6.72 -15.97 9.18
C GLY A 362 7.57 -15.62 10.41
N ALA A 363 8.89 -15.87 10.37
CA ALA A 363 9.79 -15.57 11.49
C ALA A 363 9.81 -14.08 11.88
N ILE A 364 9.65 -13.18 10.91
CA ILE A 364 9.61 -11.75 11.21
C ILE A 364 8.35 -11.36 12.02
N ILE A 365 7.24 -12.05 11.82
CA ILE A 365 6.00 -11.85 12.60
C ILE A 365 6.20 -12.33 14.03
N VAL A 366 6.92 -13.45 14.23
CA VAL A 366 7.29 -13.94 15.56
C VAL A 366 8.18 -12.95 16.29
N SER A 367 9.12 -12.32 15.57
CA SER A 367 10.07 -11.35 16.15
C SER A 367 9.45 -9.99 16.45
N LEU A 368 8.61 -9.45 15.56
CA LEU A 368 8.19 -8.04 15.58
C LEU A 368 6.67 -7.85 15.68
N GLY A 369 5.88 -8.92 15.67
CA GLY A 369 4.43 -8.85 15.64
C GLY A 369 3.92 -8.17 14.37
N SER A 370 2.81 -7.46 14.51
CA SER A 370 2.20 -6.63 13.46
C SER A 370 2.60 -5.15 13.54
N GLU A 371 3.51 -4.79 14.46
CA GLU A 371 3.83 -3.40 14.77
C GLU A 371 4.98 -2.84 13.92
N TYR A 372 5.91 -3.69 13.50
CA TYR A 372 7.10 -3.30 12.74
C TYR A 372 7.32 -4.21 11.54
N ALA A 373 7.74 -3.64 10.42
CA ALA A 373 8.36 -4.43 9.36
C ALA A 373 9.85 -4.62 9.64
N GLY A 374 10.39 -5.81 9.34
CA GLY A 374 11.82 -6.07 9.44
C GLY A 374 12.59 -5.39 8.30
N LEU A 375 13.64 -4.66 8.65
CA LEU A 375 14.54 -4.00 7.71
C LEU A 375 15.93 -4.60 7.81
N PHE A 376 16.43 -5.19 6.72
CA PHE A 376 17.81 -5.62 6.57
C PHE A 376 18.51 -4.69 5.58
N SER A 377 19.70 -4.21 5.87
CA SER A 377 20.38 -3.25 5.00
C SER A 377 21.90 -3.29 5.17
N ASN A 378 22.61 -3.26 4.07
CA ASN A 378 24.06 -3.06 3.98
C ASN A 378 24.44 -1.56 3.87
N ASN A 379 23.47 -0.64 4.02
CA ASN A 379 23.69 0.80 3.92
C ASN A 379 23.02 1.54 5.08
N ASP A 380 23.81 2.07 6.01
CA ASP A 380 23.31 2.74 7.22
C ASP A 380 22.51 4.00 6.92
N LYS A 381 22.94 4.79 5.93
CA LYS A 381 22.26 6.02 5.54
C LYS A 381 20.87 5.73 4.97
N LEU A 382 20.76 4.75 4.06
CA LEU A 382 19.48 4.34 3.48
C LEU A 382 18.56 3.74 4.54
N SER A 383 19.11 2.88 5.41
CA SER A 383 18.37 2.30 6.54
C SER A 383 17.76 3.38 7.43
N LYS A 384 18.57 4.38 7.83
CA LYS A 384 18.07 5.50 8.64
C LYS A 384 16.98 6.29 7.93
N GLN A 385 17.14 6.59 6.64
CA GLN A 385 16.14 7.32 5.86
C GLN A 385 14.80 6.57 5.78
N LEU A 386 14.84 5.24 5.65
CA LEU A 386 13.64 4.40 5.62
C LEU A 386 12.94 4.37 6.98
N ILE A 387 13.69 4.24 8.08
CA ILE A 387 13.15 4.27 9.44
C ILE A 387 12.49 5.61 9.72
N ASP A 388 13.19 6.74 9.47
CA ASP A 388 12.67 8.09 9.67
C ASP A 388 11.38 8.32 8.85
N ALA A 389 11.34 7.82 7.61
CA ALA A 389 10.15 7.88 6.75
C ALA A 389 8.99 7.06 7.32
N GLY A 390 9.26 5.83 7.77
CA GLY A 390 8.27 4.95 8.41
C GLY A 390 7.67 5.57 9.67
N GLU A 391 8.51 6.13 10.55
CA GLU A 391 8.05 6.82 11.75
C GLU A 391 7.14 8.01 11.43
N SER A 392 7.45 8.77 10.37
CA SER A 392 6.66 9.94 9.97
C SER A 392 5.22 9.64 9.56
N VAL A 393 4.94 8.38 9.20
CA VAL A 393 3.61 7.90 8.77
C VAL A 393 3.07 6.75 9.64
N GLU A 394 3.79 6.39 10.71
CA GLU A 394 3.50 5.24 11.61
C GLU A 394 3.47 3.87 10.90
N GLU A 395 4.22 3.73 9.82
CA GLU A 395 4.56 2.44 9.22
C GLU A 395 6.01 2.10 9.62
N LYS A 396 6.17 1.63 10.85
CA LYS A 396 7.45 1.52 11.53
C LYS A 396 8.30 0.36 10.98
N LEU A 397 9.62 0.59 10.96
CA LEU A 397 10.61 -0.38 10.56
C LEU A 397 11.57 -0.65 11.73
N TRP A 398 11.98 -1.92 11.88
CA TRP A 398 13.02 -2.30 12.82
C TRP A 398 14.20 -2.92 12.08
N ARG A 399 15.39 -2.31 12.26
CA ARG A 399 16.60 -2.81 11.60
C ARG A 399 17.11 -4.07 12.29
N MET A 400 17.20 -5.15 11.53
CA MET A 400 17.76 -6.43 11.92
C MET A 400 19.25 -6.53 11.53
N PRO A 401 20.07 -7.28 12.24
CA PRO A 401 21.49 -7.39 11.96
C PRO A 401 21.76 -8.21 10.69
N LEU A 402 22.85 -7.87 9.99
CA LEU A 402 23.51 -8.69 8.99
C LEU A 402 24.89 -9.07 9.51
N ASN A 403 25.30 -10.33 9.33
CA ASN A 403 26.58 -10.82 9.82
C ASN A 403 27.07 -11.98 8.94
N GLU A 404 28.39 -12.05 8.69
CA GLU A 404 29.03 -13.09 7.89
C GLU A 404 28.76 -14.52 8.42
N ASN A 405 28.51 -14.67 9.72
CA ASN A 405 28.17 -15.97 10.26
C ASN A 405 26.80 -16.45 9.78
N PHE A 406 25.85 -15.52 9.53
CA PHE A 406 24.56 -15.86 8.90
C PHE A 406 24.76 -16.30 7.45
N ASP A 407 25.71 -15.69 6.72
CA ASP A 407 26.01 -16.09 5.34
C ASP A 407 26.54 -17.53 5.28
N LYS A 408 27.36 -17.94 6.26
CA LYS A 408 27.88 -19.32 6.35
C LYS A 408 26.78 -20.37 6.54
N LEU A 409 25.63 -19.98 7.14
CA LEU A 409 24.53 -20.90 7.40
C LEU A 409 23.81 -21.34 6.11
N ILE A 410 23.97 -20.61 5.02
CA ILE A 410 23.41 -20.98 3.71
C ILE A 410 24.43 -21.64 2.78
N ASN A 411 25.60 -22.05 3.25
CA ASN A 411 26.54 -22.83 2.47
C ASN A 411 25.93 -24.22 2.17
N SER A 412 26.00 -24.65 0.92
CA SER A 412 25.54 -25.97 0.48
C SER A 412 26.75 -26.95 0.33
N LYS A 413 26.47 -28.23 0.43
CA LYS A 413 27.43 -29.29 0.09
C LYS A 413 27.46 -29.56 -1.40
N ASN A 414 26.38 -29.30 -2.12
CA ASN A 414 26.15 -29.74 -3.49
C ASN A 414 26.09 -28.56 -4.49
N ALA A 415 25.97 -27.33 -3.99
CA ALA A 415 25.83 -26.11 -4.79
C ALA A 415 26.63 -24.95 -4.15
N ASP A 416 26.63 -23.78 -4.78
CA ASP A 416 27.29 -22.59 -4.21
C ASP A 416 26.59 -22.14 -2.91
N MET A 417 25.26 -22.36 -2.80
CA MET A 417 24.47 -22.05 -1.62
C MET A 417 23.20 -22.89 -1.57
N GLN A 418 22.52 -22.87 -0.42
CA GLN A 418 21.19 -23.44 -0.21
C GLN A 418 20.17 -22.35 0.09
N ASN A 419 18.88 -22.64 -0.18
CA ASN A 419 17.84 -21.62 -0.01
C ASN A 419 17.30 -21.47 1.42
N ILE A 420 17.68 -22.35 2.34
CA ILE A 420 17.25 -22.29 3.74
C ILE A 420 18.32 -22.85 4.67
N ASN A 421 18.30 -22.40 5.92
CA ASN A 421 18.98 -23.00 7.04
C ASN A 421 17.93 -23.48 8.06
N TYR A 422 18.07 -24.70 8.56
CA TYR A 422 17.20 -25.28 9.58
C TYR A 422 17.72 -25.11 11.01
N VAL A 423 18.92 -24.55 11.16
CA VAL A 423 19.56 -24.38 12.47
C VAL A 423 19.42 -22.91 12.90
N GLY A 424 18.57 -22.65 13.87
CA GLY A 424 18.42 -21.35 14.50
C GLY A 424 17.26 -20.56 14.00
#